data_4e514da2eab8812d42e2351a4a6b6a08
#
_entry.id   4e514da2eab8812d42e2351a4a6b6a08
#
_cell.length_a   1.000
_cell.length_b   1.000
_cell.length_c   1.000
_cell.angle_alpha   90.00
_cell.angle_beta   90.00
_cell.angle_gamma   90.00
#
_symmetry.space_group_name_H-M   'P 1'
#
loop_
_entity.id
_entity.type
_entity.pdbx_description
1 polymer ?
#
loop_
_entity_poly.entity_id
_entity_poly.type
_entity_poly.pdbx_seq_one_letter_code
_entity_poly.pdbx_strand_id
1 'polypeptide(L)'
;MINRIASMKLAERVREGHLRAIARLITRVENGDPEVRQAMAELYKSTGRAHVVGITGVPGAGKSTLVAELVQEYRASGRTVGIVAIDPSSPFSGGAILGDRIRMGDLVSDPGVFIRSMSTRGTLGGLARPALDAVDLLDAGGFDVVLIETVGVGQDEVDIVRAAHTTVVVNAPGLGDDVQAIKAGVLEIADIHVVSKADRPDSNKTIQELKVMLAMSLEPGKGIWRVPVVPTSSEKHSGFGELMSAIDRHAVHLEHSGEITERRRQIALTRVVKVAEEIVRDNFVRDSRSQTEELLKKVTQRELDPHGAAVTLLKAMKEKIHEAH
;
A
#
# COMPACT_ATOMS: atom_id res chain seq x y z
N MET A 1 25.76 14.31 -12.03
CA MET A 1 26.77 13.72 -11.10
C MET A 1 26.62 14.20 -9.64
N ILE A 2 26.52 15.50 -9.37
CA ILE A 2 26.38 16.04 -8.00
C ILE A 2 25.13 15.53 -7.28
N ASN A 3 23.96 15.52 -7.92
CA ASN A 3 22.71 15.06 -7.34
C ASN A 3 22.70 13.53 -7.05
N ARG A 4 23.40 12.75 -7.86
CA ARG A 4 23.53 11.29 -7.65
C ARG A 4 24.36 11.00 -6.40
N ILE A 5 25.47 11.72 -6.19
CA ILE A 5 26.28 11.62 -4.97
C ILE A 5 25.45 12.03 -3.74
N ALA A 6 24.64 13.09 -3.86
CA ALA A 6 23.74 13.51 -2.79
C ALA A 6 22.68 12.44 -2.46
N SER A 7 22.14 11.73 -3.47
CA SER A 7 21.20 10.62 -3.26
C SER A 7 21.85 9.46 -2.53
N MET A 8 23.08 9.09 -2.88
CA MET A 8 23.80 8.01 -2.22
C MET A 8 24.11 8.33 -0.74
N LYS A 9 24.53 9.57 -0.44
CA LYS A 9 24.70 10.02 0.96
C LYS A 9 23.38 10.00 1.74
N LEU A 10 22.24 10.30 1.10
CA LEU A 10 20.94 10.15 1.73
C LEU A 10 20.61 8.68 2.00
N ALA A 11 20.95 7.76 1.08
CA ALA A 11 20.74 6.33 1.27
C ALA A 11 21.51 5.78 2.48
N GLU A 12 22.76 6.19 2.67
CA GLU A 12 23.54 5.83 3.86
C GLU A 12 22.83 6.27 5.14
N ARG A 13 22.38 7.53 5.18
CA ARG A 13 21.66 8.07 6.34
C ARG A 13 20.29 7.39 6.57
N VAL A 14 19.62 6.91 5.51
CA VAL A 14 18.39 6.11 5.66
C VAL A 14 18.72 4.82 6.40
N ARG A 15 19.78 4.08 6.03
CA ARG A 15 20.18 2.86 6.74
C ARG A 15 20.51 3.10 8.22
N GLU A 16 20.95 4.31 8.55
CA GLU A 16 21.20 4.77 9.93
C GLU A 16 19.91 5.22 10.66
N GLY A 17 18.74 5.10 10.04
CA GLY A 17 17.45 5.46 10.63
C GLY A 17 17.16 6.96 10.70
N HIS A 18 17.86 7.80 9.93
CA HIS A 18 17.63 9.25 9.96
C HIS A 18 16.31 9.65 9.28
N LEU A 19 15.29 10.00 10.05
CA LEU A 19 13.94 10.35 9.57
C LEU A 19 13.94 11.46 8.51
N ARG A 20 14.82 12.48 8.64
CA ARG A 20 14.93 13.55 7.65
C ARG A 20 15.45 13.07 6.29
N ALA A 21 16.32 12.04 6.28
CA ALA A 21 16.82 11.44 5.04
C ALA A 21 15.74 10.62 4.37
N ILE A 22 14.97 9.84 5.14
CA ILE A 22 13.79 9.09 4.67
C ILE A 22 12.78 10.07 4.03
N ALA A 23 12.38 11.11 4.74
CA ALA A 23 11.43 12.11 4.24
C ALA A 23 11.89 12.75 2.92
N ARG A 24 13.18 13.09 2.81
CA ARG A 24 13.77 13.68 1.59
C ARG A 24 13.76 12.71 0.41
N LEU A 25 14.14 11.44 0.62
CA LEU A 25 14.12 10.45 -0.44
C LEU A 25 12.69 10.15 -0.89
N ILE A 26 11.73 10.01 0.02
CA ILE A 26 10.31 9.85 -0.33
C ILE A 26 9.86 11.01 -1.23
N THR A 27 10.15 12.26 -0.85
CA THR A 27 9.77 13.44 -1.66
C THR A 27 10.39 13.41 -3.06
N ARG A 28 11.63 12.98 -3.19
CA ARG A 28 12.29 12.89 -4.49
C ARG A 28 11.71 11.76 -5.35
N VAL A 29 11.39 10.62 -4.74
CA VAL A 29 10.69 9.50 -5.41
C VAL A 29 9.31 9.95 -5.89
N GLU A 30 8.53 10.63 -5.05
CA GLU A 30 7.22 11.19 -5.43
C GLU A 30 7.31 12.15 -6.61
N ASN A 31 8.39 12.92 -6.71
CA ASN A 31 8.62 13.87 -7.79
C ASN A 31 9.18 13.21 -9.07
N GLY A 32 9.36 11.88 -9.07
CA GLY A 32 9.89 11.14 -10.22
C GLY A 32 11.34 11.50 -10.55
N ASP A 33 12.14 11.89 -9.55
CA ASP A 33 13.54 12.27 -9.75
C ASP A 33 14.37 11.05 -10.19
N PRO A 34 14.92 11.03 -11.43
CA PRO A 34 15.67 9.88 -11.94
C PRO A 34 16.96 9.61 -11.17
N GLU A 35 17.51 10.60 -10.50
CA GLU A 35 18.78 10.51 -9.76
C GLU A 35 18.66 9.68 -8.47
N VAL A 36 17.44 9.34 -8.01
CA VAL A 36 17.24 8.49 -6.83
C VAL A 36 17.28 6.98 -7.16
N ARG A 37 17.17 6.58 -8.43
CA ARG A 37 17.06 5.17 -8.82
C ARG A 37 18.16 4.30 -8.26
N GLN A 38 19.41 4.77 -8.34
CA GLN A 38 20.55 4.01 -7.82
C GLN A 38 20.52 3.91 -6.29
N ALA A 39 20.16 5.00 -5.60
CA ALA A 39 20.01 4.99 -4.15
C ALA A 39 18.91 4.02 -3.70
N MET A 40 17.76 4.00 -4.41
CA MET A 40 16.68 3.05 -4.17
C MET A 40 17.11 1.60 -4.40
N ALA A 41 17.85 1.31 -5.48
CA ALA A 41 18.36 -0.03 -5.77
C ALA A 41 19.33 -0.53 -4.67
N GLU A 42 20.14 0.34 -4.11
CA GLU A 42 21.02 -0.01 -2.98
C GLU A 42 20.26 -0.20 -1.66
N LEU A 43 19.25 0.63 -1.41
CA LEU A 43 18.40 0.51 -0.22
C LEU A 43 17.55 -0.75 -0.25
N TYR A 44 17.05 -1.13 -1.43
CA TYR A 44 16.24 -2.34 -1.61
C TYR A 44 16.96 -3.61 -1.09
N LYS A 45 18.28 -3.67 -1.19
CA LYS A 45 19.09 -4.78 -0.65
C LYS A 45 19.03 -4.87 0.89
N SER A 46 18.60 -3.83 1.57
CA SER A 46 18.48 -3.74 3.03
C SER A 46 17.04 -3.88 3.53
N THR A 47 16.09 -4.13 2.64
CA THR A 47 14.67 -4.35 2.97
C THR A 47 14.37 -5.81 3.31
N GLY A 48 13.13 -6.10 3.70
CA GLY A 48 12.62 -7.44 3.97
C GLY A 48 12.56 -7.82 5.45
N ARG A 49 12.76 -6.84 6.36
CA ARG A 49 12.69 -7.03 7.82
C ARG A 49 11.39 -6.53 8.41
N ALA A 50 10.87 -5.41 7.92
CA ALA A 50 9.62 -4.84 8.42
C ALA A 50 8.43 -5.75 8.12
N HIS A 51 7.51 -5.88 9.07
CA HIS A 51 6.21 -6.48 8.79
C HIS A 51 5.28 -5.43 8.19
N VAL A 52 4.89 -5.63 6.92
CA VAL A 52 4.02 -4.69 6.20
C VAL A 52 2.57 -5.10 6.41
N VAL A 53 1.77 -4.19 6.98
CA VAL A 53 0.35 -4.40 7.27
C VAL A 53 -0.49 -3.44 6.45
N GLY A 54 -1.36 -3.96 5.63
CA GLY A 54 -2.33 -3.21 4.85
C GLY A 54 -3.64 -3.04 5.60
N ILE A 55 -4.13 -1.81 5.73
CA ILE A 55 -5.40 -1.50 6.40
C ILE A 55 -6.35 -0.88 5.39
N THR A 56 -7.44 -1.58 5.12
CA THR A 56 -8.47 -1.19 4.16
C THR A 56 -9.87 -1.33 4.74
N GLY A 57 -10.88 -0.92 4.00
CA GLY A 57 -12.28 -0.98 4.40
C GLY A 57 -13.03 0.26 3.96
N VAL A 58 -14.36 0.24 4.06
CA VAL A 58 -15.23 1.31 3.56
C VAL A 58 -14.93 2.68 4.15
N PRO A 59 -15.25 3.77 3.44
CA PRO A 59 -15.15 5.13 3.98
C PRO A 59 -15.95 5.25 5.28
N GLY A 60 -15.42 5.98 6.26
CA GLY A 60 -16.11 6.15 7.55
C GLY A 60 -16.06 4.95 8.50
N ALA A 61 -15.43 3.83 8.12
CA ALA A 61 -15.21 2.69 9.02
C ALA A 61 -14.25 2.97 10.18
N GLY A 62 -13.57 4.12 10.20
CA GLY A 62 -12.68 4.50 11.31
C GLY A 62 -11.25 4.01 11.17
N LYS A 63 -10.78 3.76 9.94
CA LYS A 63 -9.42 3.26 9.64
C LYS A 63 -8.32 4.12 10.25
N SER A 64 -8.33 5.43 10.01
CA SER A 64 -7.28 6.34 10.52
C SER A 64 -7.24 6.39 12.05
N THR A 65 -8.41 6.31 12.71
CA THR A 65 -8.49 6.21 14.16
C THR A 65 -7.94 4.88 14.66
N LEU A 66 -8.27 3.77 13.98
CA LEU A 66 -7.74 2.44 14.27
C LEU A 66 -6.22 2.40 14.09
N VAL A 67 -5.68 3.03 13.04
CA VAL A 67 -4.23 3.15 12.80
C VAL A 67 -3.58 3.88 13.97
N ALA A 68 -4.14 5.01 14.42
CA ALA A 68 -3.58 5.79 15.53
C ALA A 68 -3.49 4.97 16.82
N GLU A 69 -4.56 4.27 17.19
CA GLU A 69 -4.60 3.40 18.38
C GLU A 69 -3.63 2.20 18.25
N LEU A 70 -3.59 1.56 17.08
CA LEU A 70 -2.70 0.43 16.83
C LEU A 70 -1.22 0.85 16.91
N VAL A 71 -0.88 2.05 16.46
CA VAL A 71 0.47 2.61 16.61
C VAL A 71 0.83 2.78 18.08
N GLN A 72 -0.08 3.23 18.93
CA GLN A 72 0.18 3.35 20.37
C GLN A 72 0.49 1.99 20.98
N GLU A 73 -0.25 0.93 20.62
CA GLU A 73 0.02 -0.44 21.08
C GLU A 73 1.42 -0.92 20.64
N TYR A 74 1.78 -0.70 19.37
CA TYR A 74 3.12 -1.04 18.88
C TYR A 74 4.21 -0.24 19.62
N ARG A 75 4.01 1.06 19.82
CA ARG A 75 4.97 1.90 20.55
C ARG A 75 5.09 1.50 22.02
N ALA A 76 4.00 1.14 22.67
CA ALA A 76 4.01 0.60 24.05
C ALA A 76 4.79 -0.72 24.13
N SER A 77 4.82 -1.53 23.06
CA SER A 77 5.66 -2.73 22.97
C SER A 77 7.12 -2.46 22.58
N GLY A 78 7.53 -1.19 22.39
CA GLY A 78 8.89 -0.78 22.03
C GLY A 78 9.18 -0.82 20.53
N ARG A 79 8.22 -1.20 19.68
CA ARG A 79 8.40 -1.30 18.21
C ARG A 79 8.28 0.06 17.53
N THR A 80 9.06 0.26 16.46
CA THR A 80 9.01 1.44 15.60
C THR A 80 8.00 1.24 14.47
N VAL A 81 7.23 2.29 14.13
CA VAL A 81 6.14 2.20 13.15
C VAL A 81 6.25 3.27 12.08
N GLY A 82 6.32 2.83 10.83
CA GLY A 82 6.15 3.69 9.66
C GLY A 82 4.71 3.67 9.16
N ILE A 83 4.13 4.80 8.81
CA ILE A 83 2.78 4.91 8.27
C ILE A 83 2.83 5.56 6.89
N VAL A 84 2.26 4.86 5.91
CA VAL A 84 2.02 5.37 4.55
C VAL A 84 0.52 5.49 4.37
N ALA A 85 -0.01 6.70 4.54
CA ALA A 85 -1.42 7.00 4.33
C ALA A 85 -1.65 7.42 2.88
N ILE A 86 -2.53 6.71 2.16
CA ILE A 86 -2.81 6.94 0.75
C ILE A 86 -4.12 7.68 0.63
N ASP A 87 -4.03 8.96 0.28
CA ASP A 87 -5.17 9.85 0.11
C ASP A 87 -5.58 9.96 -1.36
N PRO A 88 -6.88 10.12 -1.67
CA PRO A 88 -7.27 10.49 -3.01
C PRO A 88 -6.62 11.82 -3.38
N SER A 89 -6.15 11.91 -4.62
CA SER A 89 -5.60 13.16 -5.14
C SER A 89 -6.66 14.25 -5.13
N SER A 90 -6.34 15.42 -4.58
CA SER A 90 -7.18 16.61 -4.75
C SER A 90 -7.28 16.94 -6.25
N PRO A 91 -8.48 17.05 -6.83
CA PRO A 91 -8.63 17.39 -8.24
C PRO A 91 -8.09 18.78 -8.59
N PHE A 92 -7.86 19.63 -7.59
CA PHE A 92 -7.39 21.01 -7.76
C PHE A 92 -5.89 21.19 -7.54
N SER A 93 -5.28 20.46 -6.60
CA SER A 93 -3.87 20.62 -6.23
C SER A 93 -2.98 19.42 -6.58
N GLY A 94 -3.57 18.28 -6.92
CA GLY A 94 -2.84 17.02 -7.16
C GLY A 94 -2.12 16.47 -5.91
N GLY A 95 -2.26 17.13 -4.75
CA GLY A 95 -1.67 16.73 -3.48
C GLY A 95 -2.64 15.93 -2.60
N ALA A 96 -2.11 15.27 -1.56
CA ALA A 96 -2.91 14.58 -0.55
C ALA A 96 -3.79 15.58 0.24
N ILE A 97 -5.01 15.16 0.57
CA ILE A 97 -5.93 15.97 1.37
C ILE A 97 -5.51 15.83 2.84
N LEU A 98 -5.06 16.94 3.44
CA LEU A 98 -4.43 17.03 4.77
C LEU A 98 -5.27 16.56 5.99
N GLY A 99 -6.48 16.02 5.79
CA GLY A 99 -7.42 15.70 6.87
C GLY A 99 -6.91 14.68 7.91
N ASP A 100 -6.07 13.75 7.53
CA ASP A 100 -5.63 12.66 8.42
C ASP A 100 -4.46 13.04 9.34
N ARG A 101 -3.62 13.99 8.95
CA ARG A 101 -2.53 14.49 9.81
C ARG A 101 -3.02 15.17 11.11
N ILE A 102 -4.20 15.77 11.09
CA ILE A 102 -4.78 16.42 12.26
C ILE A 102 -5.19 15.40 13.32
N ARG A 103 -5.61 14.21 12.89
CA ARG A 103 -6.04 13.13 13.80
C ARG A 103 -4.89 12.37 14.46
N MET A 104 -3.68 12.48 13.92
CA MET A 104 -2.46 11.80 14.39
C MET A 104 -1.48 12.78 15.05
N GLY A 105 -1.93 13.95 15.48
CA GLY A 105 -1.09 15.05 15.99
C GLY A 105 -0.11 14.62 17.10
N ASP A 106 -0.58 13.80 18.05
CA ASP A 106 0.23 13.34 19.18
C ASP A 106 1.33 12.33 18.76
N LEU A 107 1.12 11.60 17.65
CA LEU A 107 2.09 10.60 17.15
C LEU A 107 3.24 11.24 16.38
N VAL A 108 3.08 12.46 15.87
CA VAL A 108 4.11 13.16 15.07
C VAL A 108 5.35 13.50 15.90
N SER A 109 5.22 13.64 17.22
CA SER A 109 6.30 13.95 18.13
C SER A 109 7.10 12.71 18.61
N ASP A 110 6.58 11.49 18.39
CA ASP A 110 7.25 10.27 18.80
C ASP A 110 8.39 9.92 17.83
N PRO A 111 9.65 9.83 18.28
CA PRO A 111 10.79 9.51 17.41
C PRO A 111 10.74 8.10 16.82
N GLY A 112 9.95 7.20 17.37
CA GLY A 112 9.73 5.84 16.84
C GLY A 112 8.58 5.76 15.85
N VAL A 113 7.97 6.89 15.46
CA VAL A 113 6.87 6.95 14.50
C VAL A 113 7.25 7.84 13.32
N PHE A 114 6.97 7.37 12.12
CA PHE A 114 7.09 8.15 10.89
C PHE A 114 5.78 8.11 10.11
N ILE A 115 5.28 9.29 9.71
CA ILE A 115 4.01 9.40 8.98
C ILE A 115 4.23 10.10 7.65
N ARG A 116 3.76 9.48 6.57
CA ARG A 116 3.75 10.09 5.24
C ARG A 116 2.39 9.92 4.57
N SER A 117 1.71 11.05 4.30
CA SER A 117 0.55 11.06 3.41
C SER A 117 1.00 11.17 1.97
N MET A 118 0.47 10.32 1.10
CA MET A 118 0.80 10.25 -0.32
C MET A 118 -0.48 10.31 -1.14
N SER A 119 -0.43 10.97 -2.29
CA SER A 119 -1.58 11.04 -3.20
C SER A 119 -1.53 9.93 -4.26
N THR A 120 -2.70 9.47 -4.71
CA THR A 120 -2.81 8.49 -5.81
C THR A 120 -2.37 9.05 -7.17
N ARG A 121 -2.21 10.38 -7.29
CA ARG A 121 -1.76 11.13 -8.50
C ARG A 121 -2.37 10.65 -9.82
N GLY A 122 -3.66 10.25 -9.82
CA GLY A 122 -4.39 9.91 -11.05
C GLY A 122 -3.93 8.61 -11.72
N THR A 123 -3.21 7.74 -11.03
CA THR A 123 -3.00 6.37 -11.51
C THR A 123 -4.37 5.69 -11.54
N LEU A 124 -4.82 5.29 -12.72
CA LEU A 124 -6.03 4.51 -12.92
C LEU A 124 -5.81 3.12 -12.29
N GLY A 125 -6.23 3.01 -11.03
CA GLY A 125 -6.22 1.76 -10.26
C GLY A 125 -4.89 1.47 -9.54
N GLY A 126 -4.99 1.36 -8.20
CA GLY A 126 -4.01 0.76 -7.34
C GLY A 126 -2.99 1.69 -6.69
N LEU A 127 -2.26 1.09 -5.73
CA LEU A 127 -1.16 1.74 -5.01
C LEU A 127 -0.13 2.30 -5.99
N ALA A 128 0.06 3.63 -5.96
CA ALA A 128 1.08 4.28 -6.77
C ALA A 128 2.48 3.76 -6.41
N ARG A 129 3.36 3.59 -7.40
CA ARG A 129 4.76 3.17 -7.18
C ARG A 129 5.46 3.96 -6.06
N PRO A 130 5.37 5.31 -5.99
CA PRO A 130 6.00 6.06 -4.91
C PRO A 130 5.57 5.62 -3.50
N ALA A 131 4.34 5.10 -3.33
CA ALA A 131 3.90 4.57 -2.03
C ALA A 131 4.62 3.27 -1.67
N LEU A 132 4.82 2.38 -2.64
CA LEU A 132 5.59 1.15 -2.45
C LEU A 132 7.08 1.44 -2.21
N ASP A 133 7.63 2.43 -2.91
CA ASP A 133 9.01 2.88 -2.68
C ASP A 133 9.17 3.53 -1.29
N ALA A 134 8.13 4.20 -0.76
CA ALA A 134 8.13 4.71 0.61
C ALA A 134 8.13 3.59 1.66
N VAL A 135 7.41 2.50 1.42
CA VAL A 135 7.46 1.28 2.27
C VAL A 135 8.88 0.74 2.32
N ASP A 136 9.57 0.61 1.17
CA ASP A 136 10.96 0.14 1.14
C ASP A 136 11.89 1.09 1.90
N LEU A 137 11.69 2.40 1.80
CA LEU A 137 12.52 3.38 2.51
C LEU A 137 12.34 3.28 4.03
N LEU A 138 11.13 2.99 4.49
CA LEU A 138 10.84 2.77 5.91
C LEU A 138 11.46 1.45 6.40
N ASP A 139 11.30 0.37 5.65
CA ASP A 139 11.92 -0.93 5.97
C ASP A 139 13.46 -0.83 5.99
N ALA A 140 14.07 -0.25 4.95
CA ALA A 140 15.52 -0.01 4.92
C ALA A 140 15.99 0.95 6.04
N GLY A 141 15.12 1.83 6.50
CA GLY A 141 15.33 2.74 7.63
C GLY A 141 15.22 2.08 9.01
N GLY A 142 14.88 0.78 9.05
CA GLY A 142 14.87 -0.02 10.28
C GLY A 142 13.57 0.04 11.07
N PHE A 143 12.45 0.42 10.46
CA PHE A 143 11.15 0.31 11.10
C PHE A 143 10.72 -1.15 11.24
N ASP A 144 10.16 -1.51 12.41
CA ASP A 144 9.72 -2.88 12.70
C ASP A 144 8.41 -3.21 11.99
N VAL A 145 7.51 -2.23 11.90
CA VAL A 145 6.20 -2.37 11.28
C VAL A 145 5.97 -1.21 10.31
N VAL A 146 5.44 -1.51 9.12
CA VAL A 146 4.97 -0.49 8.17
C VAL A 146 3.47 -0.67 7.94
N LEU A 147 2.68 0.33 8.31
CA LEU A 147 1.25 0.36 8.08
C LEU A 147 0.95 1.11 6.79
N ILE A 148 0.21 0.48 5.87
CA ILE A 148 -0.33 1.13 4.68
C ILE A 148 -1.82 1.32 4.91
N GLU A 149 -2.30 2.57 4.93
CA GLU A 149 -3.71 2.90 5.05
C GLU A 149 -4.25 3.42 3.73
N THR A 150 -5.39 2.89 3.27
CA THR A 150 -6.11 3.39 2.09
C THR A 150 -7.37 4.14 2.49
N VAL A 151 -7.82 5.07 1.64
CA VAL A 151 -9.02 5.89 1.92
C VAL A 151 -10.33 5.11 1.79
N GLY A 152 -10.31 3.91 1.20
CA GLY A 152 -11.50 3.06 1.08
C GLY A 152 -12.43 3.47 -0.07
N VAL A 153 -11.87 3.98 -1.18
CA VAL A 153 -12.64 4.29 -2.40
C VAL A 153 -12.02 3.59 -3.60
N GLY A 154 -12.65 2.53 -4.08
CA GLY A 154 -12.34 1.91 -5.35
C GLY A 154 -11.32 0.76 -5.31
N GLN A 155 -10.57 0.56 -6.40
CA GLN A 155 -9.68 -0.59 -6.61
C GLN A 155 -8.45 -0.63 -5.69
N ASP A 156 -8.14 0.48 -5.01
CA ASP A 156 -7.02 0.56 -4.06
C ASP A 156 -7.18 -0.43 -2.89
N GLU A 157 -8.42 -0.84 -2.59
CA GLU A 157 -8.73 -1.83 -1.57
C GLU A 157 -8.18 -3.22 -1.91
N VAL A 158 -8.21 -3.62 -3.18
CA VAL A 158 -7.70 -4.92 -3.63
C VAL A 158 -6.17 -4.87 -3.78
N ASP A 159 -5.62 -3.73 -4.18
CA ASP A 159 -4.18 -3.60 -4.42
C ASP A 159 -3.34 -3.58 -3.14
N ILE A 160 -3.96 -3.24 -2.01
CA ILE A 160 -3.27 -3.28 -0.70
C ILE A 160 -2.84 -4.72 -0.35
N VAL A 161 -3.62 -5.73 -0.73
CA VAL A 161 -3.29 -7.15 -0.55
C VAL A 161 -2.02 -7.53 -1.28
N ARG A 162 -1.79 -6.89 -2.44
CA ARG A 162 -0.62 -7.12 -3.29
C ARG A 162 0.60 -6.33 -2.85
N ALA A 163 0.50 -5.61 -1.73
CA ALA A 163 1.56 -4.77 -1.19
C ALA A 163 1.90 -5.11 0.27
N ALA A 164 1.05 -5.86 0.96
CA ALA A 164 1.16 -6.13 2.39
C ALA A 164 1.42 -7.61 2.71
N HIS A 165 2.08 -7.87 3.83
CA HIS A 165 2.24 -9.22 4.38
C HIS A 165 0.98 -9.66 5.13
N THR A 166 0.28 -8.73 5.79
CA THR A 166 -1.00 -8.95 6.47
C THR A 166 -2.00 -7.90 6.02
N THR A 167 -3.21 -8.33 5.66
CA THR A 167 -4.31 -7.43 5.27
C THR A 167 -5.38 -7.41 6.35
N VAL A 168 -5.63 -6.23 6.88
CA VAL A 168 -6.68 -5.95 7.86
C VAL A 168 -7.84 -5.24 7.17
N VAL A 169 -9.01 -5.85 7.17
CA VAL A 169 -10.24 -5.24 6.61
C VAL A 169 -11.09 -4.70 7.74
N VAL A 170 -11.33 -3.40 7.72
CA VAL A 170 -12.09 -2.68 8.74
C VAL A 170 -13.55 -2.56 8.32
N ASN A 171 -14.42 -3.13 9.14
CA ASN A 171 -15.86 -3.06 9.00
C ASN A 171 -16.45 -2.17 10.10
N ALA A 172 -17.57 -1.52 9.87
CA ALA A 172 -18.28 -0.76 10.89
C ALA A 172 -19.76 -1.15 10.95
N PRO A 173 -20.36 -1.13 12.15
CA PRO A 173 -21.79 -1.39 12.30
C PRO A 173 -22.64 -0.36 11.56
N GLY A 174 -23.78 -0.78 11.02
CA GLY A 174 -24.77 0.10 10.35
C GLY A 174 -24.47 0.46 8.89
N LEU A 175 -23.41 -0.08 8.30
CA LEU A 175 -23.10 0.07 6.88
C LEU A 175 -23.61 -1.13 6.06
N GLY A 176 -24.85 -1.57 6.32
CA GLY A 176 -25.42 -2.82 5.81
C GLY A 176 -25.49 -2.95 4.28
N ASP A 177 -25.70 -1.85 3.56
CA ASP A 177 -25.70 -1.87 2.09
C ASP A 177 -24.27 -1.92 1.53
N ASP A 178 -23.31 -1.33 2.26
CA ASP A 178 -21.88 -1.39 1.91
C ASP A 178 -21.28 -2.78 2.17
N VAL A 179 -21.80 -3.56 3.15
CA VAL A 179 -21.45 -4.99 3.34
C VAL A 179 -21.83 -5.82 2.10
N GLN A 180 -22.87 -5.43 1.35
CA GLN A 180 -23.18 -6.09 0.09
C GLN A 180 -22.22 -5.72 -1.04
N ALA A 181 -21.72 -4.48 -1.08
CA ALA A 181 -20.67 -4.07 -2.02
C ALA A 181 -19.30 -4.69 -1.65
N ILE A 182 -19.02 -4.89 -0.36
CA ILE A 182 -17.86 -5.63 0.16
C ILE A 182 -17.95 -7.12 -0.19
N LYS A 183 -19.15 -7.71 -0.38
CA LYS A 183 -19.35 -9.14 -0.73
C LYS A 183 -18.64 -9.61 -1.99
N ALA A 184 -18.22 -8.74 -2.87
CA ALA A 184 -17.63 -9.11 -4.17
C ALA A 184 -16.08 -9.09 -4.19
N GLY A 185 -15.39 -9.58 -3.17
CA GLY A 185 -13.94 -9.81 -3.20
C GLY A 185 -13.12 -9.24 -2.05
N VAL A 186 -13.57 -8.18 -1.35
CA VAL A 186 -12.81 -7.59 -0.23
C VAL A 186 -12.79 -8.51 1.00
N LEU A 187 -13.82 -9.36 1.16
CA LEU A 187 -13.88 -10.30 2.27
C LEU A 187 -12.93 -11.49 2.11
N GLU A 188 -12.69 -11.90 0.86
CA GLU A 188 -11.78 -13.00 0.53
C GLU A 188 -10.30 -12.63 0.68
N ILE A 189 -10.01 -11.32 0.71
CA ILE A 189 -8.64 -10.81 0.78
C ILE A 189 -8.15 -10.54 2.19
N ALA A 190 -9.04 -10.60 3.20
CA ALA A 190 -8.71 -10.28 4.58
C ALA A 190 -7.96 -11.43 5.26
N ASP A 191 -6.81 -11.11 5.84
CA ASP A 191 -6.15 -11.98 6.80
C ASP A 191 -6.75 -11.79 8.22
N ILE A 192 -7.30 -10.60 8.49
CA ILE A 192 -7.94 -10.23 9.76
C ILE A 192 -9.12 -9.31 9.45
N HIS A 193 -10.30 -9.61 10.02
CA HIS A 193 -11.41 -8.66 10.04
C HIS A 193 -11.42 -7.89 11.34
N VAL A 194 -11.64 -6.58 11.25
CA VAL A 194 -11.92 -5.72 12.39
C VAL A 194 -13.35 -5.23 12.31
N VAL A 195 -14.07 -5.28 13.40
CA VAL A 195 -15.33 -4.56 13.58
C VAL A 195 -15.06 -3.37 14.49
N SER A 196 -14.93 -2.20 13.89
CA SER A 196 -14.73 -0.93 14.59
C SER A 196 -16.02 -0.47 15.26
N LYS A 197 -15.93 0.55 16.12
CA LYS A 197 -17.10 1.10 16.84
C LYS A 197 -17.89 -0.01 17.58
N ALA A 198 -17.18 -0.98 18.18
CA ALA A 198 -17.78 -2.13 18.84
C ALA A 198 -18.55 -1.76 20.12
N ASP A 199 -18.50 -0.52 20.55
CA ASP A 199 -19.35 0.09 21.59
C ASP A 199 -20.82 0.24 21.14
N ARG A 200 -21.11 0.24 19.84
CA ARG A 200 -22.46 0.39 19.29
C ARG A 200 -23.30 -0.88 19.46
N PRO A 201 -24.61 -0.76 19.70
CA PRO A 201 -25.49 -1.91 19.96
C PRO A 201 -25.56 -2.92 18.79
N ASP A 202 -25.42 -2.45 17.56
CA ASP A 202 -25.51 -3.26 16.32
C ASP A 202 -24.18 -3.95 15.95
N SER A 203 -23.10 -3.70 16.69
CA SER A 203 -21.79 -4.31 16.44
C SER A 203 -21.80 -5.83 16.53
N ASN A 204 -22.54 -6.40 17.52
CA ASN A 204 -22.65 -7.84 17.68
C ASN A 204 -23.28 -8.53 16.46
N LYS A 205 -24.24 -7.89 15.81
CA LYS A 205 -24.85 -8.40 14.58
C LYS A 205 -23.81 -8.50 13.47
N THR A 206 -23.07 -7.43 13.22
CA THR A 206 -21.99 -7.40 12.22
C THR A 206 -20.92 -8.46 12.49
N ILE A 207 -20.51 -8.65 13.76
CA ILE A 207 -19.55 -9.69 14.16
C ILE A 207 -20.09 -11.09 13.82
N GLN A 208 -21.35 -11.38 14.13
CA GLN A 208 -21.95 -12.68 13.86
C GLN A 208 -22.10 -12.94 12.35
N GLU A 209 -22.54 -11.95 11.59
CA GLU A 209 -22.65 -12.05 10.13
C GLU A 209 -21.28 -12.37 9.48
N LEU A 210 -20.21 -11.67 9.89
CA LEU A 210 -18.86 -11.95 9.43
C LEU A 210 -18.41 -13.37 9.81
N LYS A 211 -18.64 -13.80 11.06
CA LYS A 211 -18.26 -15.15 11.51
C LYS A 211 -18.99 -16.25 10.74
N VAL A 212 -20.30 -16.08 10.49
CA VAL A 212 -21.08 -17.04 9.70
C VAL A 212 -20.54 -17.13 8.29
N MET A 213 -20.27 -16.00 7.65
CA MET A 213 -19.75 -15.94 6.29
C MET A 213 -18.35 -16.60 6.19
N LEU A 214 -17.44 -16.29 7.11
CA LEU A 214 -16.14 -16.92 7.17
C LEU A 214 -16.24 -18.44 7.38
N ALA A 215 -17.17 -18.90 8.20
CA ALA A 215 -17.41 -20.32 8.41
C ALA A 215 -17.91 -21.05 7.15
N MET A 216 -18.63 -20.35 6.26
CA MET A 216 -19.09 -20.90 4.99
C MET A 216 -17.98 -20.98 3.93
N SER A 217 -16.96 -20.14 4.03
CA SER A 217 -15.84 -20.06 3.06
C SER A 217 -14.68 -20.99 3.40
N LEU A 218 -14.65 -21.59 4.60
CA LEU A 218 -13.54 -22.42 5.05
C LEU A 218 -13.70 -23.88 4.55
N GLU A 219 -12.78 -24.32 3.70
CA GLU A 219 -12.49 -25.74 3.57
C GLU A 219 -11.72 -26.21 4.83
N PRO A 220 -12.14 -27.33 5.47
CA PRO A 220 -11.45 -27.84 6.64
C PRO A 220 -10.11 -28.48 6.26
N GLY A 221 -9.00 -27.73 6.44
CA GLY A 221 -7.64 -28.22 6.26
C GLY A 221 -6.77 -27.97 7.51
N LYS A 222 -5.88 -28.93 7.85
CA LYS A 222 -4.87 -28.70 8.89
C LYS A 222 -3.84 -27.69 8.37
N GLY A 223 -3.53 -26.66 9.16
CA GLY A 223 -2.51 -25.65 8.85
C GLY A 223 -3.02 -24.41 8.13
N ILE A 224 -4.31 -24.31 7.85
CA ILE A 224 -4.91 -23.12 7.24
C ILE A 224 -5.09 -22.01 8.29
N TRP A 225 -4.72 -20.77 7.92
CA TRP A 225 -5.00 -19.59 8.73
C TRP A 225 -6.50 -19.39 8.92
N ARG A 226 -6.94 -19.31 10.17
CA ARG A 226 -8.34 -18.99 10.48
C ARG A 226 -8.46 -17.48 10.68
N VAL A 227 -9.11 -16.83 9.74
CA VAL A 227 -9.32 -15.37 9.75
C VAL A 227 -10.09 -14.95 11.00
N PRO A 228 -9.48 -14.20 11.93
CA PRO A 228 -10.18 -13.73 13.14
C PRO A 228 -11.06 -12.52 12.83
N VAL A 229 -12.10 -12.33 13.64
CA VAL A 229 -12.93 -11.12 13.70
C VAL A 229 -12.68 -10.44 15.03
N VAL A 230 -12.00 -9.30 15.01
CA VAL A 230 -11.57 -8.57 16.21
C VAL A 230 -12.45 -7.32 16.40
N PRO A 231 -13.24 -7.22 17.48
CA PRO A 231 -13.98 -6.01 17.80
C PRO A 231 -13.04 -4.94 18.39
N THR A 232 -13.16 -3.69 17.94
CA THR A 232 -12.39 -2.56 18.46
C THR A 232 -13.29 -1.37 18.75
N SER A 233 -13.00 -0.63 19.81
CA SER A 233 -13.66 0.64 20.13
C SER A 233 -12.65 1.68 20.56
N SER A 234 -12.52 2.75 19.77
CA SER A 234 -11.69 3.90 20.14
C SER A 234 -12.30 4.72 21.27
N GLU A 235 -13.62 4.70 21.41
CA GLU A 235 -14.32 5.37 22.52
C GLU A 235 -14.01 4.70 23.87
N LYS A 236 -13.88 3.36 23.87
CA LYS A 236 -13.54 2.57 25.06
C LYS A 236 -12.07 2.18 25.15
N HIS A 237 -11.24 2.62 24.22
CA HIS A 237 -9.83 2.24 24.09
C HIS A 237 -9.62 0.71 24.23
N SER A 238 -10.41 -0.09 23.51
CA SER A 238 -10.44 -1.55 23.67
C SER A 238 -10.31 -2.30 22.36
N GLY A 239 -9.70 -3.50 22.41
CA GLY A 239 -9.54 -4.43 21.29
C GLY A 239 -8.26 -4.21 20.46
N PHE A 240 -7.50 -3.14 20.67
CA PHE A 240 -6.31 -2.84 19.84
C PHE A 240 -5.14 -3.76 20.20
N GLY A 241 -4.92 -4.09 21.46
CA GLY A 241 -3.93 -5.09 21.88
C GLY A 241 -4.25 -6.50 21.32
N GLU A 242 -5.55 -6.86 21.23
CA GLU A 242 -5.98 -8.09 20.58
C GLU A 242 -5.71 -8.06 19.07
N LEU A 243 -5.98 -6.94 18.41
CA LEU A 243 -5.68 -6.74 17.01
C LEU A 243 -4.17 -6.85 16.73
N MET A 244 -3.34 -6.16 17.50
CA MET A 244 -1.88 -6.27 17.41
C MET A 244 -1.44 -7.73 17.56
N SER A 245 -1.96 -8.43 18.58
CA SER A 245 -1.66 -9.85 18.80
C SER A 245 -2.13 -10.73 17.64
N ALA A 246 -3.25 -10.43 16.99
CA ALA A 246 -3.74 -11.16 15.83
C ALA A 246 -2.81 -10.95 14.61
N ILE A 247 -2.32 -9.73 14.40
CA ILE A 247 -1.35 -9.42 13.34
C ILE A 247 -0.04 -10.18 13.59
N ASP A 248 0.45 -10.18 14.82
CA ASP A 248 1.68 -10.89 15.19
C ASP A 248 1.53 -12.41 15.00
N ARG A 249 0.38 -12.99 15.40
CA ARG A 249 0.10 -14.42 15.17
C ARG A 249 0.03 -14.75 13.67
N HIS A 250 -0.53 -13.86 12.86
CA HIS A 250 -0.53 -14.06 11.40
C HIS A 250 0.88 -14.00 10.82
N ALA A 251 1.72 -13.05 11.25
CA ALA A 251 3.12 -12.99 10.83
C ALA A 251 3.87 -14.29 11.15
N VAL A 252 3.69 -14.81 12.37
CA VAL A 252 4.28 -16.10 12.80
C VAL A 252 3.73 -17.27 11.98
N HIS A 253 2.43 -17.27 11.67
CA HIS A 253 1.82 -18.28 10.80
C HIS A 253 2.44 -18.28 9.41
N LEU A 254 2.58 -17.11 8.77
CA LEU A 254 3.19 -16.97 7.45
C LEU A 254 4.63 -17.52 7.40
N GLU A 255 5.42 -17.29 8.44
CA GLU A 255 6.80 -17.81 8.51
C GLU A 255 6.80 -19.34 8.74
N HIS A 256 5.97 -19.87 9.63
CA HIS A 256 5.93 -21.30 9.95
C HIS A 256 5.33 -22.15 8.83
N SER A 257 4.32 -21.64 8.10
CA SER A 257 3.72 -22.34 6.96
C SER A 257 4.57 -22.25 5.69
N GLY A 258 5.50 -21.27 5.65
CA GLY A 258 6.28 -20.94 4.45
C GLY A 258 5.50 -20.08 3.45
N GLU A 259 4.26 -19.71 3.74
CA GLU A 259 3.41 -18.86 2.89
C GLU A 259 4.00 -17.46 2.65
N ILE A 260 4.84 -16.97 3.59
CA ILE A 260 5.53 -15.68 3.44
C ILE A 260 6.36 -15.60 2.16
N THR A 261 6.98 -16.70 1.74
CA THR A 261 7.81 -16.75 0.53
C THR A 261 6.97 -16.52 -0.72
N GLU A 262 5.83 -17.20 -0.82
CA GLU A 262 4.91 -17.02 -1.94
C GLU A 262 4.28 -15.62 -1.92
N ARG A 263 3.91 -15.10 -0.74
CA ARG A 263 3.36 -13.74 -0.60
C ARG A 263 4.37 -12.67 -1.04
N ARG A 264 5.63 -12.77 -0.61
CA ARG A 264 6.72 -11.90 -1.07
C ARG A 264 6.96 -12.01 -2.58
N ARG A 265 6.85 -13.22 -3.14
CA ARG A 265 6.96 -13.44 -4.59
C ARG A 265 5.84 -12.74 -5.34
N GLN A 266 4.60 -12.82 -4.88
CA GLN A 266 3.45 -12.16 -5.49
C GLN A 266 3.55 -10.62 -5.41
N ILE A 267 3.98 -10.10 -4.25
CA ILE A 267 4.26 -8.67 -4.08
C ILE A 267 5.32 -8.21 -5.08
N ALA A 268 6.43 -8.94 -5.18
CA ALA A 268 7.52 -8.60 -6.10
C ALA A 268 7.05 -8.65 -7.56
N LEU A 269 6.29 -9.67 -7.97
CA LEU A 269 5.74 -9.79 -9.32
C LEU A 269 4.84 -8.59 -9.65
N THR A 270 3.91 -8.24 -8.76
CA THR A 270 3.02 -7.09 -8.94
C THR A 270 3.82 -5.80 -9.11
N ARG A 271 4.86 -5.59 -8.30
CA ARG A 271 5.74 -4.42 -8.40
C ARG A 271 6.51 -4.36 -9.71
N VAL A 272 7.08 -5.49 -10.15
CA VAL A 272 7.80 -5.57 -11.44
C VAL A 272 6.88 -5.24 -12.59
N VAL A 273 5.67 -5.80 -12.61
CA VAL A 273 4.67 -5.53 -13.66
C VAL A 273 4.30 -4.03 -13.68
N LYS A 274 3.98 -3.44 -12.50
CA LYS A 274 3.64 -2.01 -12.42
C LYS A 274 4.79 -1.11 -12.89
N VAL A 275 6.02 -1.41 -12.49
CA VAL A 275 7.19 -0.64 -12.96
C VAL A 275 7.39 -0.79 -14.46
N ALA A 276 7.17 -1.98 -15.03
CA ALA A 276 7.26 -2.20 -16.47
C ALA A 276 6.19 -1.39 -17.24
N GLU A 277 4.94 -1.39 -16.74
CA GLU A 277 3.86 -0.58 -17.30
C GLU A 277 4.18 0.93 -17.28
N GLU A 278 4.74 1.43 -16.16
CA GLU A 278 5.17 2.83 -16.07
C GLU A 278 6.31 3.16 -17.03
N ILE A 279 7.31 2.29 -17.14
CA ILE A 279 8.43 2.48 -18.08
C ILE A 279 7.89 2.55 -19.52
N VAL A 280 6.97 1.65 -19.88
CA VAL A 280 6.34 1.64 -21.21
C VAL A 280 5.56 2.93 -21.43
N ARG A 281 4.69 3.31 -20.50
CA ARG A 281 3.89 4.54 -20.57
C ARG A 281 4.74 5.79 -20.69
N ASP A 282 5.78 5.92 -19.85
CA ASP A 282 6.66 7.08 -19.87
C ASP A 282 7.42 7.23 -21.19
N ASN A 283 7.85 6.12 -21.77
CA ASN A 283 8.52 6.14 -23.09
C ASN A 283 7.54 6.55 -24.21
N PHE A 284 6.29 6.09 -24.15
CA PHE A 284 5.28 6.51 -25.13
C PHE A 284 4.97 8.00 -25.05
N VAL A 285 4.94 8.58 -23.84
CA VAL A 285 4.62 10.00 -23.66
C VAL A 285 5.80 10.90 -23.97
N ARG A 286 7.05 10.49 -23.69
CA ARG A 286 8.24 11.35 -23.77
C ARG A 286 8.95 11.26 -25.13
N ASP A 287 9.17 10.06 -25.65
CA ASP A 287 10.10 9.84 -26.78
C ASP A 287 9.45 9.78 -28.17
N SER A 288 8.13 9.61 -28.23
CA SER A 288 7.47 9.23 -29.48
C SER A 288 6.43 10.24 -29.97
N ARG A 289 6.50 11.52 -29.57
CA ARG A 289 5.42 12.48 -29.92
C ARG A 289 5.07 12.44 -31.41
N SER A 290 6.04 12.47 -32.32
CA SER A 290 5.77 12.46 -33.78
C SER A 290 5.25 11.10 -34.28
N GLN A 291 5.84 9.99 -33.83
CA GLN A 291 5.44 8.64 -34.23
C GLN A 291 4.09 8.23 -33.57
N THR A 292 3.89 8.62 -32.33
CA THR A 292 2.62 8.41 -31.60
C THR A 292 1.51 9.21 -32.28
N GLU A 293 1.75 10.47 -32.64
CA GLU A 293 0.80 11.33 -33.35
C GLU A 293 0.40 10.74 -34.71
N GLU A 294 1.35 10.22 -35.49
CA GLU A 294 1.06 9.56 -36.76
C GLU A 294 0.20 8.32 -36.62
N LEU A 295 0.52 7.46 -35.62
CA LEU A 295 -0.27 6.26 -35.33
C LEU A 295 -1.65 6.62 -34.78
N LEU A 296 -1.77 7.63 -33.90
CA LEU A 296 -3.05 8.13 -33.43
C LEU A 296 -3.92 8.65 -34.59
N LYS A 297 -3.33 9.33 -35.58
CA LYS A 297 -4.04 9.76 -36.77
C LYS A 297 -4.62 8.57 -37.53
N LYS A 298 -3.83 7.51 -37.75
CA LYS A 298 -4.30 6.27 -38.41
C LYS A 298 -5.40 5.57 -37.61
N VAL A 299 -5.30 5.55 -36.28
CA VAL A 299 -6.33 4.98 -35.42
C VAL A 299 -7.63 5.80 -35.44
N THR A 300 -7.55 7.14 -35.40
CA THR A 300 -8.73 8.01 -35.51
C THR A 300 -9.40 7.94 -36.88
N GLN A 301 -8.62 7.71 -37.95
CA GLN A 301 -9.10 7.50 -39.33
C GLN A 301 -9.58 6.06 -39.56
N ARG A 302 -9.47 5.16 -38.55
CA ARG A 302 -9.81 3.73 -38.63
C ARG A 302 -9.01 2.93 -39.66
N GLU A 303 -7.84 3.41 -40.03
CA GLU A 303 -6.88 2.72 -40.89
C GLU A 303 -6.04 1.69 -40.14
N LEU A 304 -5.92 1.85 -38.83
CA LEU A 304 -5.21 0.94 -37.92
C LEU A 304 -6.02 0.79 -36.65
N ASP A 305 -6.06 -0.42 -36.10
CA ASP A 305 -6.69 -0.68 -34.82
C ASP A 305 -5.77 -0.29 -33.64
N PRO A 306 -6.32 0.00 -32.44
CA PRO A 306 -5.52 0.39 -31.29
C PRO A 306 -4.46 -0.66 -30.86
N HIS A 307 -4.76 -1.96 -31.02
CA HIS A 307 -3.82 -3.04 -30.69
C HIS A 307 -2.63 -3.03 -31.66
N GLY A 308 -2.88 -2.93 -32.96
CA GLY A 308 -1.83 -2.83 -33.98
C GLY A 308 -0.94 -1.61 -33.80
N ALA A 309 -1.53 -0.45 -33.43
CA ALA A 309 -0.79 0.76 -33.09
C ALA A 309 0.12 0.53 -31.86
N ALA A 310 -0.41 -0.06 -30.80
CA ALA A 310 0.36 -0.36 -29.58
C ALA A 310 1.52 -1.33 -29.84
N VAL A 311 1.28 -2.39 -30.61
CA VAL A 311 2.35 -3.35 -31.01
C VAL A 311 3.45 -2.66 -31.82
N THR A 312 3.10 -1.73 -32.71
CA THR A 312 4.05 -0.97 -33.50
C THR A 312 4.94 -0.08 -32.61
N LEU A 313 4.34 0.61 -31.63
CA LEU A 313 5.07 1.43 -30.67
C LEU A 313 6.01 0.59 -29.79
N LEU A 314 5.56 -0.59 -29.32
CA LEU A 314 6.39 -1.50 -28.53
C LEU A 314 7.59 -2.04 -29.31
N LYS A 315 7.43 -2.34 -30.61
CA LYS A 315 8.54 -2.78 -31.47
C LYS A 315 9.60 -1.67 -31.62
N ALA A 316 9.16 -0.44 -31.92
CA ALA A 316 10.06 0.71 -32.01
C ALA A 316 10.81 1.00 -30.69
N MET A 317 10.15 0.82 -29.56
CA MET A 317 10.79 0.94 -28.24
C MET A 317 11.86 -0.12 -28.03
N LYS A 318 11.60 -1.39 -28.42
CA LYS A 318 12.56 -2.49 -28.30
C LYS A 318 13.82 -2.25 -29.10
N GLU A 319 13.71 -1.72 -30.32
CA GLU A 319 14.83 -1.37 -31.17
C GLU A 319 15.71 -0.29 -30.54
N LYS A 320 15.12 0.78 -30.02
CA LYS A 320 15.84 1.85 -29.30
C LYS A 320 16.58 1.35 -28.04
N ILE A 321 16.00 0.40 -27.29
CA ILE A 321 16.67 -0.18 -26.11
C ILE A 321 17.89 -1.00 -26.54
N HIS A 322 17.82 -1.70 -27.67
CA HIS A 322 18.95 -2.47 -28.23
C HIS A 322 20.08 -1.60 -28.74
N GLU A 323 19.78 -0.42 -29.24
CA GLU A 323 20.79 0.55 -29.75
C GLU A 323 21.49 1.32 -28.61
N ALA A 324 20.87 1.35 -27.38
CA ALA A 324 21.40 2.07 -26.21
C ALA A 324 22.31 1.20 -25.32
N HIS A 325 22.44 -0.07 -25.63
CA HIS A 325 23.30 -1.05 -24.93
C HIS A 325 24.33 -1.63 -25.86
#